data_05c20b06f39dcd87bdac6e646938667b
#
_entry.id   05c20b06f39dcd87bdac6e646938667b
#
_cell.length_a   1.000
_cell.length_b   1.000
_cell.length_c   1.000
_cell.angle_alpha   90.00
_cell.angle_beta   90.00
_cell.angle_gamma   90.00
#
_symmetry.space_group_name_H-M   'P 1'
#
loop_
_entity.id
_entity.type
_entity.pdbx_description
1 polymer ?
#
loop_
_entity_poly.entity_id
_entity_poly.type
_entity_poly.pdbx_seq_one_letter_code
_entity_poly.pdbx_strand_id
1 'polypeptide(L)'
;MKSAFPLLLFAWLWISVSTAMAGPPQSVAELWADFDPRQEPLDVEVVREWKEDGGVYRYVRYRIGELKGKSAWMAAFYGFPEGAAAKLPAVMHMHGGGQRAFLEEVKTYVGRGYAALSVNWGGREMENAQPGDPNTDWGAVDPTQQNVPGYNSILPGPKQFFEDREDPRNCNWYLLTLGCRRGLTFLERQPEVDPDRIGILGHSMGGNLTMYVAGTDDRVKVAAPSVGGQGYRTEPHDMLGGLAQQERIQGDVGLFTRTLGFENYAPRIHCPVMHLSGTNDFHGWMDDVYRTNALIEGQPLRYAFSPHLNHRFIPEVAVTRPLWLDHYLKGGPALPETPRSEWELKMEDGVPVFRVTPDLGSWPVSRVDIYYSVDPDPRARFWRDAEGKKNGDAWEAKLPILDPGAPLFAFANVYHTLPKAETLPHLPEIRELCLSSMLHTATPAELAAAEVKATDSPATLIDDFTRGWHDWYRLNAENKQFWQFWTRKVTDPKWRGPEGSRLAITLTMSETNTLTLIAIENEWRSYRGKKAVYVCRREITGGSEPQTLVLEASDFLNAEDEMPLKDWSQLDQLGLCARYEENRERGQRPEPANWKGEIPEFRQIEWRPDRGN
;
A
#
# COMPACT_ATOMS: atom_id res chain seq x y z
N MET A 1 79.27 -48.01 24.73
CA MET A 1 77.84 -48.09 24.62
C MET A 1 77.27 -46.64 24.57
N LYS A 2 77.00 -46.14 23.38
CA LYS A 2 76.42 -44.78 23.14
C LYS A 2 75.08 -44.99 22.46
N SER A 3 74.01 -44.67 23.15
CA SER A 3 72.64 -44.68 22.60
C SER A 3 72.36 -43.39 21.87
N ALA A 4 72.01 -43.47 20.59
CA ALA A 4 71.50 -42.36 19.79
C ALA A 4 69.97 -42.31 19.83
N PHE A 5 69.41 -41.17 20.22
CA PHE A 5 68.00 -40.86 20.07
C PHE A 5 67.76 -40.20 18.71
N PRO A 6 66.70 -40.56 17.95
CA PRO A 6 66.35 -39.82 16.74
C PRO A 6 65.41 -38.66 17.09
N LEU A 7 65.75 -37.45 16.65
CA LEU A 7 64.87 -36.28 16.60
C LEU A 7 63.85 -36.49 15.50
N LEU A 8 62.55 -36.58 15.89
CA LEU A 8 61.41 -36.47 14.98
C LEU A 8 61.11 -34.98 14.76
N LEU A 9 61.42 -34.46 13.57
CA LEU A 9 60.95 -33.16 13.10
C LEU A 9 59.44 -33.29 12.71
N PHE A 10 58.56 -32.68 13.48
CA PHE A 10 57.17 -32.44 13.05
C PHE A 10 57.16 -31.19 12.13
N ALA A 11 57.01 -31.41 10.84
CA ALA A 11 56.70 -30.35 9.87
C ALA A 11 55.22 -29.99 10.00
N TRP A 12 54.91 -28.82 10.55
CA TRP A 12 53.58 -28.24 10.51
C TRP A 12 53.33 -27.73 9.08
N LEU A 13 52.51 -28.46 8.34
CA LEU A 13 51.96 -27.98 7.07
C LEU A 13 50.90 -26.93 7.40
N TRP A 14 51.23 -25.66 7.22
CA TRP A 14 50.23 -24.58 7.18
C TRP A 14 49.44 -24.71 5.86
N ILE A 15 48.27 -25.32 5.90
CA ILE A 15 47.30 -25.22 4.81
C ILE A 15 46.73 -23.82 4.90
N SER A 16 47.25 -22.90 4.12
CA SER A 16 46.63 -21.61 3.86
C SER A 16 45.36 -21.89 3.06
N VAL A 17 44.23 -22.00 3.72
CA VAL A 17 42.95 -21.93 3.06
C VAL A 17 42.81 -20.47 2.59
N SER A 18 43.21 -20.20 1.36
CA SER A 18 42.78 -19.01 0.65
C SER A 18 41.25 -19.09 0.57
N THR A 19 40.55 -18.41 1.44
CA THR A 19 39.15 -18.05 1.19
C THR A 19 39.17 -17.15 -0.03
N ALA A 20 39.01 -17.75 -1.23
CA ALA A 20 38.67 -17.00 -2.41
C ALA A 20 37.42 -16.16 -2.01
N MET A 21 37.57 -14.85 -2.04
CA MET A 21 36.43 -13.95 -1.80
C MET A 21 35.33 -14.33 -2.81
N ALA A 22 34.32 -15.01 -2.33
CA ALA A 22 33.17 -15.35 -3.16
C ALA A 22 32.66 -14.07 -3.83
N GLY A 23 32.24 -14.17 -5.09
CA GLY A 23 31.60 -13.04 -5.80
C GLY A 23 30.33 -12.58 -5.07
N PRO A 24 29.72 -11.50 -5.53
CA PRO A 24 28.44 -11.09 -4.96
C PRO A 24 27.39 -12.20 -5.15
N PRO A 25 26.46 -12.38 -4.19
CA PRO A 25 25.38 -13.35 -4.32
C PRO A 25 24.58 -13.14 -5.62
N GLN A 26 24.27 -14.23 -6.33
CA GLN A 26 23.58 -14.20 -7.63
C GLN A 26 22.11 -14.61 -7.53
N SER A 27 21.65 -15.05 -6.38
CA SER A 27 20.27 -15.52 -6.12
C SER A 27 19.84 -15.19 -4.70
N VAL A 28 18.52 -15.27 -4.43
CA VAL A 28 17.97 -15.14 -3.09
C VAL A 28 18.57 -16.19 -2.14
N ALA A 29 18.75 -17.43 -2.62
CA ALA A 29 19.34 -18.49 -1.81
C ALA A 29 20.76 -18.15 -1.35
N GLU A 30 21.62 -17.68 -2.28
CA GLU A 30 22.98 -17.26 -1.97
C GLU A 30 23.02 -16.02 -1.07
N LEU A 31 22.10 -15.05 -1.30
CA LEU A 31 22.05 -13.82 -0.50
C LEU A 31 21.78 -14.10 0.99
N TRP A 32 21.01 -15.15 1.30
CA TRP A 32 20.64 -15.50 2.66
C TRP A 32 21.35 -16.74 3.23
N ALA A 33 22.27 -17.37 2.47
CA ALA A 33 22.90 -18.64 2.84
C ALA A 33 23.67 -18.58 4.18
N ASP A 34 24.35 -17.46 4.43
CA ASP A 34 25.23 -17.31 5.59
C ASP A 34 24.56 -16.61 6.77
N PHE A 35 23.24 -16.35 6.70
CA PHE A 35 22.51 -15.64 7.73
C PHE A 35 21.52 -16.55 8.49
N ASP A 36 21.90 -16.96 9.70
CA ASP A 36 20.98 -17.55 10.67
C ASP A 36 20.57 -16.50 11.72
N PRO A 37 19.27 -16.08 11.73
CA PRO A 37 18.80 -15.06 12.67
C PRO A 37 18.87 -15.49 14.16
N ARG A 38 19.07 -16.78 14.45
CA ARG A 38 19.14 -17.34 15.82
C ARG A 38 20.56 -17.48 16.36
N GLN A 39 21.57 -17.45 15.49
CA GLN A 39 22.95 -17.82 15.83
C GLN A 39 23.56 -16.89 16.88
N GLU A 40 23.42 -15.57 16.71
CA GLU A 40 24.01 -14.61 17.62
C GLU A 40 23.08 -14.23 18.78
N PRO A 41 23.64 -13.84 19.94
CA PRO A 41 22.82 -13.31 21.05
C PRO A 41 22.07 -12.05 20.60
N LEU A 42 20.89 -11.83 21.19
CA LEU A 42 20.10 -10.61 20.94
C LEU A 42 20.54 -9.45 21.85
N ASP A 43 21.21 -9.73 22.96
CA ASP A 43 21.64 -8.77 23.96
C ASP A 43 20.53 -7.74 24.29
N VAL A 44 19.34 -8.28 24.58
CA VAL A 44 18.12 -7.45 24.75
C VAL A 44 18.28 -6.46 25.87
N GLU A 45 18.08 -5.20 25.57
CA GLU A 45 18.03 -4.09 26.51
C GLU A 45 16.58 -3.63 26.67
N VAL A 46 16.05 -3.68 27.89
CA VAL A 46 14.76 -3.08 28.24
C VAL A 46 15.00 -1.65 28.71
N VAL A 47 14.75 -0.70 27.80
CA VAL A 47 14.93 0.74 28.07
C VAL A 47 13.90 1.23 29.07
N ARG A 48 12.64 0.77 28.92
CA ARG A 48 11.52 1.12 29.78
C ARG A 48 10.46 0.04 29.77
N GLU A 49 9.82 -0.19 30.91
CA GLU A 49 8.62 -1.03 31.04
C GLU A 49 7.53 -0.25 31.77
N TRP A 50 6.27 -0.40 31.32
CA TRP A 50 5.10 0.18 32.00
C TRP A 50 3.88 -0.73 31.81
N LYS A 51 2.84 -0.49 32.60
CA LYS A 51 1.55 -1.15 32.52
C LYS A 51 0.47 -0.12 32.21
N GLU A 52 -0.42 -0.45 31.30
CA GLU A 52 -1.51 0.42 30.86
C GLU A 52 -2.63 -0.44 30.28
N ASP A 53 -3.88 -0.16 30.61
CA ASP A 53 -5.08 -0.80 30.04
C ASP A 53 -5.05 -2.34 29.99
N GLY A 54 -4.51 -2.98 31.04
CA GLY A 54 -4.39 -4.43 31.12
C GLY A 54 -3.28 -5.05 30.27
N GLY A 55 -2.41 -4.23 29.70
CA GLY A 55 -1.21 -4.65 28.99
C GLY A 55 0.08 -4.31 29.72
N VAL A 56 1.11 -5.10 29.48
CA VAL A 56 2.51 -4.79 29.82
C VAL A 56 3.21 -4.36 28.55
N TYR A 57 3.85 -3.20 28.58
CA TYR A 57 4.52 -2.62 27.42
C TYR A 57 5.97 -2.35 27.72
N ARG A 58 6.83 -2.56 26.73
CA ARG A 58 8.28 -2.31 26.83
C ARG A 58 8.77 -1.51 25.63
N TYR A 59 9.60 -0.52 25.91
CA TYR A 59 10.54 0.00 24.94
C TYR A 59 11.79 -0.87 25.04
N VAL A 60 12.14 -1.57 23.97
CA VAL A 60 13.28 -2.49 23.93
C VAL A 60 14.24 -2.11 22.82
N ARG A 61 15.48 -2.57 22.97
CA ARG A 61 16.47 -2.59 21.91
C ARG A 61 17.14 -3.97 21.89
N TYR A 62 17.36 -4.51 20.70
CA TYR A 62 18.04 -5.80 20.53
C TYR A 62 19.10 -5.73 19.44
N ARG A 63 20.18 -6.49 19.62
CA ARG A 63 21.27 -6.56 18.67
C ARG A 63 20.87 -7.36 17.44
N ILE A 64 21.15 -6.81 16.24
CA ILE A 64 20.87 -7.48 14.97
C ILE A 64 22.09 -8.13 14.35
N GLY A 65 23.29 -7.73 14.76
CA GLY A 65 24.56 -8.28 14.29
C GLY A 65 25.70 -7.31 14.48
N GLU A 66 26.82 -7.62 13.85
CA GLU A 66 27.99 -6.75 13.75
C GLU A 66 28.19 -6.34 12.30
N LEU A 67 28.13 -5.04 12.01
CA LEU A 67 28.25 -4.49 10.67
C LEU A 67 29.42 -3.52 10.61
N LYS A 68 30.35 -3.75 9.68
CA LYS A 68 31.62 -2.96 9.58
C LYS A 68 32.38 -2.85 10.90
N GLY A 69 32.44 -3.93 11.68
CA GLY A 69 33.11 -3.99 12.97
C GLY A 69 32.43 -3.21 14.09
N LYS A 70 31.15 -2.86 13.96
CA LYS A 70 30.34 -2.21 14.98
C LYS A 70 29.04 -2.95 15.20
N SER A 71 28.63 -3.10 16.46
CA SER A 71 27.35 -3.68 16.81
C SER A 71 26.21 -2.81 16.27
N ALA A 72 25.26 -3.46 15.61
CA ALA A 72 24.06 -2.84 15.09
C ALA A 72 22.84 -3.26 15.92
N TRP A 73 21.93 -2.33 16.15
CA TRP A 73 20.81 -2.47 17.08
C TRP A 73 19.50 -2.01 16.45
N MET A 74 18.40 -2.65 16.82
CA MET A 74 17.05 -2.23 16.47
C MET A 74 16.25 -1.94 17.73
N ALA A 75 15.65 -0.76 17.79
CA ALA A 75 14.68 -0.39 18.79
C ALA A 75 13.28 -0.88 18.39
N ALA A 76 12.42 -1.15 19.36
CA ALA A 76 11.06 -1.60 19.13
C ALA A 76 10.16 -1.28 20.34
N PHE A 77 8.85 -1.22 20.09
CA PHE A 77 7.85 -1.40 21.15
C PHE A 77 7.42 -2.86 21.17
N TYR A 78 7.40 -3.44 22.35
CA TYR A 78 6.90 -4.77 22.62
C TYR A 78 5.80 -4.71 23.68
N GLY A 79 4.74 -5.48 23.55
CA GLY A 79 3.68 -5.54 24.54
C GLY A 79 2.96 -6.88 24.53
N PHE A 80 2.30 -7.19 25.66
CA PHE A 80 1.49 -8.41 25.83
C PHE A 80 0.45 -8.21 26.94
N PRO A 81 -0.68 -8.95 26.93
CA PRO A 81 -1.69 -8.91 27.99
C PRO A 81 -1.12 -9.28 29.36
N GLU A 82 -1.39 -8.47 30.38
CA GLU A 82 -0.98 -8.77 31.76
C GLU A 82 -1.68 -10.04 32.27
N GLY A 83 -0.92 -10.92 32.91
CA GLY A 83 -1.48 -12.11 33.56
C GLY A 83 -1.94 -13.22 32.60
N ALA A 84 -1.44 -13.26 31.39
CA ALA A 84 -1.75 -14.33 30.43
C ALA A 84 -1.42 -15.71 31.01
N ALA A 85 -2.44 -16.58 31.10
CA ALA A 85 -2.31 -17.92 31.70
C ALA A 85 -1.69 -18.96 30.76
N ALA A 86 -1.64 -18.69 29.46
CA ALA A 86 -1.08 -19.56 28.42
C ALA A 86 -0.19 -18.74 27.46
N LYS A 87 0.64 -19.43 26.69
CA LYS A 87 1.44 -18.81 25.65
C LYS A 87 0.54 -18.16 24.58
N LEU A 88 0.90 -16.96 24.19
CA LEU A 88 0.14 -16.09 23.29
C LEU A 88 0.59 -16.26 21.85
N PRO A 89 -0.30 -16.16 20.87
CA PRO A 89 0.11 -15.87 19.51
C PRO A 89 0.79 -14.50 19.46
N ALA A 90 1.70 -14.31 18.51
CA ALA A 90 2.43 -13.06 18.39
C ALA A 90 2.29 -12.43 16.99
N VAL A 91 2.39 -11.10 16.93
CA VAL A 91 2.44 -10.37 15.68
C VAL A 91 3.63 -9.40 15.66
N MET A 92 4.28 -9.28 14.50
CA MET A 92 5.29 -8.26 14.26
C MET A 92 4.79 -7.26 13.23
N HIS A 93 4.76 -6.00 13.62
CA HIS A 93 4.41 -4.86 12.79
C HIS A 93 5.66 -4.17 12.25
N MET A 94 5.67 -3.89 10.94
CA MET A 94 6.70 -3.14 10.22
C MET A 94 6.10 -1.86 9.66
N HIS A 95 6.58 -0.71 10.14
CA HIS A 95 6.04 0.60 9.76
C HIS A 95 6.39 1.00 8.32
N GLY A 96 5.69 2.00 7.77
CA GLY A 96 5.94 2.55 6.44
C GLY A 96 7.10 3.54 6.38
N GLY A 97 7.41 4.00 5.18
CA GLY A 97 8.45 4.99 4.93
C GLY A 97 8.18 6.33 5.64
N GLY A 98 9.23 6.96 6.20
CA GLY A 98 9.12 8.23 6.92
C GLY A 98 8.47 8.13 8.30
N GLN A 99 8.24 6.94 8.83
CA GLN A 99 7.56 6.68 10.09
C GLN A 99 8.52 6.09 11.14
N ARG A 100 7.98 5.61 12.24
CA ARG A 100 8.66 4.97 13.36
C ARG A 100 7.86 3.75 13.83
N ALA A 101 8.35 3.01 14.80
CA ALA A 101 7.55 2.02 15.50
C ALA A 101 6.30 2.67 16.12
N PHE A 102 5.16 2.01 16.02
CA PHE A 102 3.88 2.50 16.53
C PHE A 102 3.48 1.77 17.80
N LEU A 103 3.40 2.51 18.91
CA LEU A 103 2.89 1.99 20.18
C LEU A 103 1.39 1.64 20.08
N GLU A 104 0.62 2.41 19.31
CA GLU A 104 -0.80 2.18 19.09
C GLU A 104 -1.08 0.83 18.39
N GLU A 105 -0.28 0.45 17.39
CA GLU A 105 -0.38 -0.89 16.78
C GLU A 105 -0.12 -2.00 17.81
N VAL A 106 0.88 -1.82 18.66
CA VAL A 106 1.15 -2.77 19.75
C VAL A 106 -0.04 -2.86 20.70
N LYS A 107 -0.59 -1.73 21.15
CA LYS A 107 -1.77 -1.68 22.04
C LYS A 107 -2.99 -2.34 21.40
N THR A 108 -3.22 -2.11 20.12
CA THR A 108 -4.32 -2.70 19.36
C THR A 108 -4.26 -4.22 19.38
N TYR A 109 -3.09 -4.81 19.09
CA TYR A 109 -2.94 -6.28 19.10
C TYR A 109 -2.88 -6.86 20.50
N VAL A 110 -2.32 -6.15 21.48
CA VAL A 110 -2.40 -6.55 22.90
C VAL A 110 -3.84 -6.61 23.36
N GLY A 111 -4.67 -5.60 23.04
CA GLY A 111 -6.11 -5.61 23.31
C GLY A 111 -6.87 -6.75 22.63
N ARG A 112 -6.34 -7.29 21.52
CA ARG A 112 -6.86 -8.49 20.85
C ARG A 112 -6.28 -9.80 21.40
N GLY A 113 -5.43 -9.77 22.42
CA GLY A 113 -4.85 -10.96 23.07
C GLY A 113 -3.60 -11.51 22.39
N TYR A 114 -2.83 -10.69 21.74
CA TYR A 114 -1.52 -11.06 21.16
C TYR A 114 -0.36 -10.51 22.01
N ALA A 115 0.78 -11.15 21.93
CA ALA A 115 2.04 -10.47 22.10
C ALA A 115 2.36 -9.72 20.80
N ALA A 116 2.77 -8.46 20.89
CA ALA A 116 2.95 -7.62 19.71
C ALA A 116 4.29 -6.87 19.74
N LEU A 117 4.99 -6.86 18.60
CA LEU A 117 6.25 -6.16 18.39
C LEU A 117 6.10 -5.17 17.23
N SER A 118 6.41 -3.89 17.46
CA SER A 118 6.54 -2.90 16.38
C SER A 118 7.99 -2.48 16.28
N VAL A 119 8.67 -2.86 15.18
CA VAL A 119 10.11 -2.60 14.99
C VAL A 119 10.36 -1.22 14.41
N ASN A 120 11.37 -0.51 14.93
CA ASN A 120 11.77 0.83 14.48
C ASN A 120 12.89 0.76 13.44
N TRP A 121 12.61 0.12 12.31
CA TRP A 121 13.63 -0.11 11.28
C TRP A 121 14.13 1.19 10.61
N GLY A 122 13.34 2.27 10.60
CA GLY A 122 13.72 3.55 10.01
C GLY A 122 14.62 4.42 10.89
N GLY A 123 14.75 4.11 12.17
CA GLY A 123 15.61 4.85 13.11
C GLY A 123 15.12 6.24 13.49
N ARG A 124 13.90 6.65 13.13
CA ARG A 124 13.32 7.89 13.65
C ARG A 124 13.13 7.78 15.16
N GLU A 125 13.14 8.93 15.83
CA GLU A 125 12.88 8.99 17.27
C GLU A 125 11.60 8.25 17.64
N MET A 126 11.69 7.38 18.63
CA MET A 126 10.56 6.60 19.11
C MET A 126 9.49 7.52 19.71
N GLU A 127 8.25 7.08 19.64
CA GLU A 127 7.15 7.78 20.30
C GLU A 127 7.41 7.86 21.81
N ASN A 128 7.23 9.04 22.39
CA ASN A 128 7.48 9.30 23.83
C ASN A 128 8.92 9.02 24.31
N ALA A 129 9.91 9.01 23.41
CA ALA A 129 11.31 8.90 23.79
C ALA A 129 11.72 10.05 24.72
N GLN A 130 12.56 9.72 25.71
CA GLN A 130 13.16 10.72 26.61
C GLN A 130 14.56 11.09 26.07
N PRO A 131 15.05 12.30 26.35
CA PRO A 131 16.42 12.66 25.99
C PRO A 131 17.43 11.64 26.50
N GLY A 132 18.22 11.05 25.58
CA GLY A 132 19.23 10.03 25.89
C GLY A 132 18.73 8.59 25.82
N ASP A 133 17.46 8.34 25.54
CA ASP A 133 16.98 6.97 25.24
C ASP A 133 17.70 6.43 23.99
N PRO A 134 18.22 5.21 24.05
CA PRO A 134 18.87 4.60 22.90
C PRO A 134 17.85 4.24 21.82
N ASN A 135 18.21 4.37 20.55
CA ASN A 135 17.33 4.08 19.40
C ASN A 135 17.98 3.02 18.49
N THR A 136 17.34 2.77 17.36
CA THR A 136 17.93 1.98 16.28
C THR A 136 19.26 2.60 15.87
N ASP A 137 20.28 1.75 15.85
CA ASP A 137 21.63 2.10 15.43
C ASP A 137 22.17 0.96 14.55
N TRP A 138 22.44 1.26 13.30
CA TRP A 138 22.94 0.31 12.33
C TRP A 138 24.48 0.20 12.34
N GLY A 139 25.14 0.65 13.40
CA GLY A 139 26.59 0.63 13.53
C GLY A 139 27.27 1.61 12.56
N ALA A 140 28.05 1.08 11.60
CA ALA A 140 28.71 1.88 10.57
C ALA A 140 27.86 2.08 9.31
N VAL A 141 26.64 1.54 9.28
CA VAL A 141 25.69 1.61 8.16
C VAL A 141 24.55 2.54 8.54
N ASP A 142 24.07 3.34 7.58
CA ASP A 142 22.94 4.24 7.79
C ASP A 142 21.79 3.88 6.83
N PRO A 143 20.87 3.00 7.24
CA PRO A 143 19.72 2.61 6.44
C PRO A 143 18.50 3.51 6.64
N THR A 144 18.68 4.72 7.17
CA THR A 144 17.56 5.61 7.45
C THR A 144 16.80 5.95 6.17
N GLN A 145 15.52 6.27 6.31
CA GLN A 145 14.65 6.60 5.19
C GLN A 145 15.02 7.88 4.45
N GLN A 146 15.91 8.66 5.02
CA GLN A 146 16.41 9.89 4.40
C GLN A 146 17.50 9.61 3.37
N ASN A 147 18.04 8.39 3.36
CA ASN A 147 19.09 7.96 2.45
C ASN A 147 18.55 7.33 1.17
N VAL A 148 17.55 7.94 0.57
CA VAL A 148 17.19 7.66 -0.81
C VAL A 148 18.33 8.25 -1.68
N PRO A 149 18.95 7.50 -2.57
CA PRO A 149 18.42 6.39 -3.36
C PRO A 149 18.70 4.96 -2.86
N GLY A 150 19.37 4.77 -1.74
CA GLY A 150 19.90 3.49 -1.28
C GLY A 150 18.94 2.31 -1.12
N TYR A 151 17.62 2.50 -1.17
CA TYR A 151 16.67 1.39 -1.04
C TYR A 151 16.67 0.43 -2.22
N ASN A 152 16.92 0.93 -3.42
CA ASN A 152 16.99 0.11 -4.62
C ASN A 152 18.39 0.16 -5.24
N SER A 153 19.41 0.41 -4.45
CA SER A 153 20.80 0.51 -4.91
C SER A 153 21.62 -0.64 -4.37
N ILE A 154 22.34 -1.32 -5.26
CA ILE A 154 23.35 -2.33 -4.93
C ILE A 154 24.77 -1.77 -5.07
N LEU A 155 24.89 -0.47 -5.36
CA LEU A 155 26.17 0.22 -5.48
C LEU A 155 26.82 0.39 -4.09
N PRO A 156 28.14 0.36 -4.01
CA PRO A 156 28.83 0.64 -2.76
C PRO A 156 28.64 2.08 -2.32
N GLY A 157 28.62 2.31 -1.01
CA GLY A 157 28.50 3.62 -0.43
C GLY A 157 29.18 3.73 0.93
N PRO A 158 29.60 4.94 1.34
CA PRO A 158 30.45 5.10 2.52
C PRO A 158 29.73 4.92 3.86
N LYS A 159 28.40 5.09 3.89
CA LYS A 159 27.62 5.05 5.13
C LYS A 159 26.60 3.93 5.16
N GLN A 160 25.72 3.86 4.14
CA GLN A 160 24.60 2.94 4.08
C GLN A 160 25.04 1.50 3.80
N PHE A 161 26.08 1.31 2.98
CA PHE A 161 26.46 0.03 2.43
C PHE A 161 27.66 -0.56 3.16
N PHE A 162 27.74 -1.86 3.23
CA PHE A 162 28.81 -2.56 3.93
C PHE A 162 29.76 -3.33 3.00
N GLU A 163 29.46 -3.43 1.72
CA GLU A 163 30.35 -3.98 0.70
C GLU A 163 31.03 -2.86 -0.09
N ASP A 164 32.29 -3.09 -0.47
CA ASP A 164 33.09 -2.11 -1.23
C ASP A 164 32.93 -2.22 -2.75
N ARG A 165 32.10 -3.16 -3.19
CA ARG A 165 31.79 -3.45 -4.59
C ARG A 165 30.27 -3.46 -4.79
N GLU A 166 29.85 -3.50 -6.05
CA GLU A 166 28.45 -3.75 -6.38
C GLU A 166 28.01 -5.11 -5.84
N ASP A 167 27.04 -5.09 -4.91
CA ASP A 167 26.61 -6.28 -4.16
C ASP A 167 25.19 -6.08 -3.65
N PRO A 168 24.30 -7.07 -3.78
CA PRO A 168 22.92 -6.98 -3.24
C PRO A 168 22.85 -6.67 -1.74
N ARG A 169 23.88 -7.04 -0.98
CA ARG A 169 23.96 -6.76 0.47
C ARG A 169 24.16 -5.28 0.78
N ASN A 170 24.54 -4.45 -0.20
CA ASN A 170 24.56 -2.99 -0.07
C ASN A 170 23.16 -2.39 -0.04
N CYS A 171 22.18 -3.10 -0.58
CA CYS A 171 20.79 -2.61 -0.62
C CYS A 171 20.19 -2.57 0.79
N ASN A 172 19.56 -1.45 1.14
CA ASN A 172 18.92 -1.30 2.43
C ASN A 172 17.87 -2.38 2.71
N TRP A 173 17.17 -2.90 1.69
CA TRP A 173 16.21 -3.99 1.86
C TRP A 173 16.82 -5.24 2.48
N TYR A 174 18.07 -5.57 2.14
CA TYR A 174 18.78 -6.69 2.77
C TYR A 174 18.95 -6.47 4.28
N LEU A 175 19.52 -5.33 4.67
CA LEU A 175 19.78 -5.02 6.07
C LEU A 175 18.50 -4.90 6.90
N LEU A 176 17.47 -4.24 6.35
CA LEU A 176 16.17 -4.08 7.01
C LEU A 176 15.47 -5.44 7.22
N THR A 177 15.52 -6.31 6.21
CA THR A 177 14.97 -7.68 6.30
C THR A 177 15.71 -8.51 7.34
N LEU A 178 17.05 -8.41 7.38
CA LEU A 178 17.88 -9.03 8.40
C LEU A 178 17.45 -8.60 9.81
N GLY A 179 17.28 -7.30 10.04
CA GLY A 179 16.82 -6.76 11.31
C GLY A 179 15.42 -7.24 11.71
N CYS A 180 14.48 -7.32 10.75
CA CYS A 180 13.14 -7.85 10.99
C CYS A 180 13.16 -9.34 11.33
N ARG A 181 13.98 -10.17 10.66
CA ARG A 181 14.14 -11.58 10.99
C ARG A 181 14.72 -11.78 12.40
N ARG A 182 15.60 -10.87 12.86
CA ARG A 182 16.06 -10.82 14.27
C ARG A 182 14.90 -10.44 15.22
N GLY A 183 13.94 -9.62 14.77
CA GLY A 183 12.71 -9.33 15.50
C GLY A 183 11.84 -10.57 15.73
N LEU A 184 11.75 -11.48 14.74
CA LEU A 184 11.12 -12.79 14.93
C LEU A 184 11.87 -13.62 15.98
N THR A 185 13.20 -13.58 16.01
CA THR A 185 13.99 -14.24 17.05
C THR A 185 13.76 -13.64 18.43
N PHE A 186 13.56 -12.31 18.49
CA PHE A 186 13.15 -11.67 19.74
C PHE A 186 11.80 -12.23 20.23
N LEU A 187 10.79 -12.28 19.35
CA LEU A 187 9.47 -12.81 19.70
C LEU A 187 9.52 -14.27 20.16
N GLU A 188 10.16 -15.15 19.39
CA GLU A 188 10.22 -16.59 19.75
C GLU A 188 10.90 -16.87 21.09
N ARG A 189 11.76 -15.97 21.57
CA ARG A 189 12.46 -16.09 22.86
C ARG A 189 11.71 -15.49 24.03
N GLN A 190 10.58 -14.80 23.80
CA GLN A 190 9.79 -14.27 24.92
C GLN A 190 9.03 -15.43 25.61
N PRO A 191 9.04 -15.49 26.97
CA PRO A 191 8.41 -16.59 27.71
C PRO A 191 6.90 -16.68 27.51
N GLU A 192 6.23 -15.56 27.23
CA GLU A 192 4.79 -15.47 26.97
C GLU A 192 4.38 -15.82 25.55
N VAL A 193 5.31 -15.93 24.59
CA VAL A 193 5.03 -16.15 23.17
C VAL A 193 5.00 -17.64 22.82
N ASP A 194 4.03 -18.01 22.00
CA ASP A 194 4.00 -19.31 21.29
C ASP A 194 4.74 -19.16 19.94
N PRO A 195 5.92 -19.75 19.80
CA PRO A 195 6.75 -19.60 18.60
C PRO A 195 6.13 -20.21 17.33
N ASP A 196 5.15 -21.11 17.48
CA ASP A 196 4.45 -21.73 16.36
C ASP A 196 3.25 -20.90 15.86
N ARG A 197 2.98 -19.74 16.49
CA ARG A 197 1.86 -18.85 16.16
C ARG A 197 2.32 -17.40 16.00
N ILE A 198 3.25 -17.15 15.07
CA ILE A 198 3.78 -15.80 14.77
C ILE A 198 3.29 -15.35 13.40
N GLY A 199 2.64 -14.18 13.36
CA GLY A 199 2.21 -13.50 12.14
C GLY A 199 2.97 -12.19 11.93
N ILE A 200 2.95 -11.69 10.69
CA ILE A 200 3.60 -10.43 10.35
C ILE A 200 2.68 -9.53 9.52
N LEU A 201 2.83 -8.24 9.69
CA LEU A 201 2.09 -7.24 8.92
C LEU A 201 2.93 -5.98 8.72
N GLY A 202 2.63 -5.24 7.67
CA GLY A 202 3.30 -3.97 7.42
C GLY A 202 2.59 -3.14 6.36
N HIS A 203 2.85 -1.83 6.41
CA HIS A 203 2.23 -0.85 5.52
C HIS A 203 3.29 -0.14 4.68
N SER A 204 3.04 0.03 3.37
CA SER A 204 3.96 0.73 2.45
C SER A 204 5.32 0.01 2.38
N MET A 205 6.41 0.65 2.73
CA MET A 205 7.72 0.00 2.85
C MET A 205 7.69 -1.16 3.86
N GLY A 206 6.83 -1.10 4.90
CA GLY A 206 6.57 -2.24 5.77
C GLY A 206 5.86 -3.40 5.04
N GLY A 207 5.02 -3.10 4.05
CA GLY A 207 4.43 -4.11 3.15
C GLY A 207 5.51 -4.82 2.32
N ASN A 208 6.50 -4.08 1.83
CA ASN A 208 7.68 -4.66 1.18
C ASN A 208 8.45 -5.59 2.14
N LEU A 209 8.72 -5.12 3.36
CA LEU A 209 9.40 -5.93 4.38
C LEU A 209 8.59 -7.18 4.74
N THR A 210 7.26 -7.09 4.77
CA THR A 210 6.39 -8.26 5.00
C THR A 210 6.63 -9.35 3.96
N MET A 211 6.73 -9.01 2.68
CA MET A 211 7.01 -9.98 1.61
C MET A 211 8.44 -10.54 1.70
N TYR A 212 9.44 -9.70 1.97
CA TYR A 212 10.82 -10.16 2.14
C TYR A 212 10.96 -11.13 3.32
N VAL A 213 10.37 -10.79 4.47
CA VAL A 213 10.44 -11.62 5.68
C VAL A 213 9.67 -12.92 5.48
N ALA A 214 8.45 -12.88 4.92
CA ALA A 214 7.65 -14.08 4.66
C ALA A 214 8.36 -15.03 3.66
N GLY A 215 9.09 -14.50 2.68
CA GLY A 215 9.83 -15.31 1.70
C GLY A 215 11.20 -15.79 2.15
N THR A 216 11.63 -15.45 3.39
CA THR A 216 12.96 -15.82 3.92
C THR A 216 12.94 -16.45 5.31
N ASP A 217 11.78 -16.55 5.95
CA ASP A 217 11.67 -17.02 7.34
C ASP A 217 10.39 -17.85 7.56
N ASP A 218 10.54 -19.15 7.73
CA ASP A 218 9.46 -20.15 7.88
C ASP A 218 8.77 -20.12 9.25
N ARG A 219 9.26 -19.32 10.19
CA ARG A 219 8.54 -19.01 11.45
C ARG A 219 7.28 -18.18 11.21
N VAL A 220 7.16 -17.52 10.07
CA VAL A 220 5.97 -16.75 9.70
C VAL A 220 4.84 -17.72 9.37
N LYS A 221 3.74 -17.67 10.14
CA LYS A 221 2.57 -18.54 9.95
C LYS A 221 1.43 -17.85 9.20
N VAL A 222 1.47 -16.54 9.11
CA VAL A 222 0.51 -15.72 8.33
C VAL A 222 1.11 -14.34 8.05
N ALA A 223 0.83 -13.80 6.88
CA ALA A 223 1.32 -12.50 6.45
C ALA A 223 0.20 -11.59 5.94
N ALA A 224 0.31 -10.29 6.26
CA ALA A 224 -0.62 -9.26 5.79
C ALA A 224 0.13 -8.03 5.24
N PRO A 225 0.76 -8.13 4.05
CA PRO A 225 1.37 -6.98 3.38
C PRO A 225 0.31 -5.99 2.93
N SER A 226 0.63 -4.70 2.94
CA SER A 226 -0.30 -3.69 2.46
C SER A 226 0.38 -2.52 1.76
N VAL A 227 -0.24 -2.03 0.68
CA VAL A 227 0.17 -0.89 -0.16
C VAL A 227 1.67 -0.93 -0.54
N GLY A 228 2.16 -2.12 -0.83
CA GLY A 228 3.54 -2.44 -1.16
C GLY A 228 3.70 -3.95 -1.27
N GLY A 229 4.91 -4.43 -1.54
CA GLY A 229 5.20 -5.86 -1.65
C GLY A 229 4.97 -6.46 -3.03
N GLN A 230 4.89 -5.62 -4.07
CA GLN A 230 4.85 -6.05 -5.47
C GLN A 230 6.25 -6.01 -6.09
N GLY A 231 6.47 -6.86 -7.10
CA GLY A 231 7.68 -6.84 -7.90
C GLY A 231 7.81 -5.57 -8.75
N TYR A 232 9.05 -5.18 -8.99
CA TYR A 232 9.35 -4.06 -9.88
C TYR A 232 9.23 -4.51 -11.34
N ARG A 233 8.47 -3.76 -12.11
CA ARG A 233 8.42 -3.94 -13.57
C ARG A 233 9.62 -3.23 -14.19
N THR A 234 10.57 -4.00 -14.66
CA THR A 234 11.83 -3.47 -15.20
C THR A 234 11.74 -3.08 -16.68
N GLU A 235 10.80 -3.67 -17.41
CA GLU A 235 10.56 -3.34 -18.83
C GLU A 235 9.26 -2.55 -19.01
N PRO A 236 9.21 -1.62 -19.97
CA PRO A 236 7.97 -0.94 -20.35
C PRO A 236 6.88 -1.95 -20.72
N HIS A 237 5.64 -1.65 -20.37
CA HIS A 237 4.51 -2.51 -20.62
C HIS A 237 3.36 -1.72 -21.25
N ASP A 238 2.95 -2.09 -22.46
CA ASP A 238 1.97 -1.34 -23.25
C ASP A 238 0.62 -1.22 -22.53
N MET A 239 0.17 -2.28 -21.86
CA MET A 239 -1.06 -2.26 -21.04
C MET A 239 -1.01 -1.28 -19.88
N LEU A 240 0.16 -0.78 -19.51
CA LEU A 240 0.36 0.23 -18.46
C LEU A 240 0.91 1.54 -19.03
N GLY A 241 0.62 1.85 -20.30
CA GLY A 241 1.06 3.08 -20.94
C GLY A 241 2.58 3.22 -21.06
N GLY A 242 3.30 2.11 -21.21
CA GLY A 242 4.76 2.09 -21.28
C GLY A 242 5.47 2.31 -19.95
N LEU A 243 4.76 2.25 -18.81
CA LEU A 243 5.37 2.44 -17.49
C LEU A 243 6.34 1.32 -17.15
N ALA A 244 7.50 1.70 -16.60
CA ALA A 244 8.50 0.81 -16.02
C ALA A 244 9.06 1.42 -14.74
N GLN A 245 9.76 0.61 -13.95
CA GLN A 245 10.34 1.05 -12.67
C GLN A 245 11.86 0.81 -12.62
N GLN A 246 12.47 0.43 -13.74
CA GLN A 246 13.91 0.14 -13.79
C GLN A 246 14.78 1.35 -13.40
N GLU A 247 14.34 2.57 -13.70
CA GLU A 247 15.06 3.78 -13.32
C GLU A 247 15.20 3.97 -11.80
N ARG A 248 14.41 3.23 -11.02
CA ARG A 248 14.50 3.24 -9.55
C ARG A 248 15.61 2.34 -9.03
N ILE A 249 16.17 1.45 -9.86
CA ILE A 249 17.22 0.52 -9.50
C ILE A 249 18.57 1.13 -9.87
N GLN A 250 19.50 1.12 -8.93
CA GLN A 250 20.87 1.62 -9.14
C GLN A 250 21.88 0.47 -9.04
N GLY A 251 22.69 0.31 -10.08
CA GLY A 251 23.60 -0.80 -10.30
C GLY A 251 23.05 -1.79 -11.34
N ASP A 252 23.59 -3.01 -11.35
CA ASP A 252 23.12 -4.09 -12.25
C ASP A 252 21.67 -4.46 -11.95
N VAL A 253 20.74 -4.05 -12.84
CA VAL A 253 19.30 -4.32 -12.73
C VAL A 253 19.02 -5.83 -12.70
N GLY A 254 19.77 -6.63 -13.49
CA GLY A 254 19.63 -8.07 -13.51
C GLY A 254 20.01 -8.72 -12.19
N LEU A 255 21.12 -8.28 -11.58
CA LEU A 255 21.57 -8.75 -10.27
C LEU A 255 20.57 -8.35 -9.17
N PHE A 256 20.11 -7.10 -9.16
CA PHE A 256 19.05 -6.64 -8.25
C PHE A 256 17.81 -7.52 -8.38
N THR A 257 17.31 -7.71 -9.59
CA THR A 257 16.09 -8.50 -9.84
C THR A 257 16.24 -9.95 -9.34
N ARG A 258 17.36 -10.62 -9.64
CA ARG A 258 17.58 -12.01 -9.22
C ARG A 258 17.72 -12.18 -7.71
N THR A 259 18.16 -11.16 -6.99
CA THR A 259 18.50 -11.24 -5.56
C THR A 259 17.52 -10.51 -4.65
N LEU A 260 16.88 -9.44 -5.12
CA LEU A 260 16.01 -8.56 -4.35
C LEU A 260 14.62 -8.34 -5.02
N GLY A 261 14.40 -8.83 -6.23
CA GLY A 261 13.11 -8.78 -6.89
C GLY A 261 12.07 -9.66 -6.18
N PHE A 262 10.90 -9.13 -5.88
CA PHE A 262 9.84 -9.84 -5.16
C PHE A 262 9.35 -11.10 -5.86
N GLU A 263 9.51 -11.17 -7.18
CA GLU A 263 9.22 -12.36 -7.99
C GLU A 263 10.04 -13.59 -7.55
N ASN A 264 11.17 -13.38 -6.90
CA ASN A 264 12.01 -14.44 -6.36
C ASN A 264 11.74 -14.75 -4.89
N TYR A 265 10.98 -13.91 -4.19
CA TYR A 265 10.54 -14.13 -2.81
C TYR A 265 9.13 -14.74 -2.74
N ALA A 266 8.22 -14.31 -3.61
CA ALA A 266 6.85 -14.79 -3.64
C ALA A 266 6.74 -16.34 -3.72
N PRO A 267 7.50 -17.07 -4.58
CA PRO A 267 7.47 -18.53 -4.60
C PRO A 267 7.99 -19.21 -3.33
N ARG A 268 8.63 -18.46 -2.45
CA ARG A 268 9.19 -18.95 -1.18
C ARG A 268 8.28 -18.69 0.02
N ILE A 269 7.14 -18.04 -0.18
CA ILE A 269 6.17 -17.77 0.88
C ILE A 269 5.35 -19.04 1.12
N HIS A 270 5.46 -19.60 2.30
CA HIS A 270 4.80 -20.84 2.71
C HIS A 270 3.74 -20.62 3.80
N CYS A 271 3.14 -19.44 3.82
CA CYS A 271 2.07 -19.09 4.75
C CYS A 271 0.91 -18.38 4.03
N PRO A 272 -0.29 -18.38 4.61
CA PRO A 272 -1.42 -17.61 4.11
C PRO A 272 -1.12 -16.12 4.00
N VAL A 273 -1.58 -15.48 2.90
CA VAL A 273 -1.35 -14.05 2.64
C VAL A 273 -2.66 -13.31 2.40
N MET A 274 -2.86 -12.19 3.10
CA MET A 274 -3.91 -11.21 2.86
C MET A 274 -3.26 -9.92 2.35
N HIS A 275 -3.45 -9.59 1.08
CA HIS A 275 -2.90 -8.36 0.50
C HIS A 275 -3.94 -7.24 0.48
N LEU A 276 -3.65 -6.15 1.20
CA LEU A 276 -4.52 -4.97 1.26
C LEU A 276 -3.92 -3.81 0.45
N SER A 277 -4.73 -3.12 -0.35
CA SER A 277 -4.25 -1.92 -1.06
C SER A 277 -5.38 -0.95 -1.41
N GLY A 278 -5.02 0.22 -1.92
CA GLY A 278 -5.90 1.07 -2.72
C GLY A 278 -5.83 0.68 -4.19
N THR A 279 -6.90 0.84 -4.94
CA THR A 279 -6.91 0.55 -6.39
C THR A 279 -5.97 1.46 -7.20
N ASN A 280 -5.61 2.62 -6.64
CA ASN A 280 -4.77 3.64 -7.26
C ASN A 280 -3.49 3.90 -6.47
N ASP A 281 -2.99 2.88 -5.77
CA ASP A 281 -1.80 3.03 -4.94
C ASP A 281 -0.57 3.38 -5.80
N PHE A 282 0.16 4.45 -5.40
CA PHE A 282 1.34 4.91 -6.13
C PHE A 282 2.57 4.02 -5.91
N HIS A 283 2.59 3.30 -4.78
CA HIS A 283 3.72 2.46 -4.36
C HIS A 283 3.46 1.00 -4.68
N GLY A 284 2.26 0.48 -4.39
CA GLY A 284 1.82 -0.88 -4.64
C GLY A 284 0.83 -0.94 -5.81
N TRP A 285 1.31 -0.88 -7.06
CA TRP A 285 0.44 -0.92 -8.24
C TRP A 285 -0.40 -2.18 -8.26
N MET A 286 -1.71 -2.02 -8.37
CA MET A 286 -2.68 -3.12 -8.32
C MET A 286 -2.32 -4.26 -9.27
N ASP A 287 -1.98 -3.94 -10.52
CA ASP A 287 -1.60 -4.90 -11.56
C ASP A 287 -0.38 -5.74 -11.15
N ASP A 288 0.63 -5.11 -10.56
CA ASP A 288 1.87 -5.77 -10.13
C ASP A 288 1.71 -6.53 -8.81
N VAL A 289 0.78 -6.12 -7.95
CA VAL A 289 0.39 -6.90 -6.77
C VAL A 289 -0.19 -8.25 -7.20
N TYR A 290 -1.14 -8.26 -8.13
CA TYR A 290 -1.71 -9.52 -8.65
C TYR A 290 -0.65 -10.37 -9.36
N ARG A 291 0.18 -9.76 -10.22
CA ARG A 291 1.26 -10.44 -10.94
C ARG A 291 2.25 -11.11 -9.99
N THR A 292 2.68 -10.40 -8.95
CA THR A 292 3.65 -10.93 -7.99
C THR A 292 3.05 -12.01 -7.10
N ASN A 293 1.85 -11.78 -6.57
CA ASN A 293 1.20 -12.73 -5.68
C ASN A 293 0.73 -14.00 -6.39
N ALA A 294 0.50 -13.97 -7.71
CA ALA A 294 0.22 -15.16 -8.52
C ALA A 294 1.36 -16.20 -8.46
N LEU A 295 2.55 -15.81 -8.02
CA LEU A 295 3.70 -16.70 -7.81
C LEU A 295 3.71 -17.39 -6.45
N ILE A 296 2.78 -17.05 -5.54
CA ILE A 296 2.60 -17.73 -4.26
C ILE A 296 1.74 -18.96 -4.49
N GLU A 297 2.37 -20.14 -4.48
CA GLU A 297 1.70 -21.39 -4.78
C GLU A 297 1.28 -22.15 -3.52
N GLY A 298 0.11 -22.82 -3.59
CA GLY A 298 -0.35 -23.74 -2.54
C GLY A 298 -0.73 -23.08 -1.21
N GLN A 299 -0.80 -21.75 -1.13
CA GLN A 299 -1.19 -21.04 0.07
C GLN A 299 -2.52 -20.31 -0.11
N PRO A 300 -3.35 -20.20 0.95
CA PRO A 300 -4.51 -19.32 0.94
C PRO A 300 -4.09 -17.87 0.65
N LEU A 301 -4.70 -17.28 -0.37
CA LEU A 301 -4.40 -15.92 -0.80
C LEU A 301 -5.71 -15.14 -0.96
N ARG A 302 -5.76 -13.95 -0.34
CA ARG A 302 -6.89 -13.04 -0.42
C ARG A 302 -6.44 -11.65 -0.79
N TYR A 303 -7.34 -10.91 -1.42
CA TYR A 303 -7.13 -9.51 -1.80
C TYR A 303 -8.25 -8.64 -1.24
N ALA A 304 -7.90 -7.44 -0.82
CA ALA A 304 -8.85 -6.42 -0.39
C ALA A 304 -8.39 -5.05 -0.91
N PHE A 305 -9.07 -4.54 -1.94
CA PHE A 305 -8.73 -3.26 -2.57
C PHE A 305 -9.78 -2.19 -2.27
N SER A 306 -9.32 -1.06 -1.75
CA SER A 306 -10.15 0.13 -1.51
C SER A 306 -10.35 0.89 -2.82
N PRO A 307 -11.58 1.02 -3.34
CA PRO A 307 -11.83 1.70 -4.62
C PRO A 307 -11.46 3.18 -4.54
N HIS A 308 -10.91 3.72 -5.64
CA HIS A 308 -10.50 5.11 -5.84
C HIS A 308 -9.44 5.65 -4.88
N LEU A 309 -9.05 4.89 -3.84
CA LEU A 309 -8.03 5.32 -2.90
C LEU A 309 -6.62 5.09 -3.43
N ASN A 310 -5.72 6.00 -3.05
CA ASN A 310 -4.30 5.84 -3.24
C ASN A 310 -3.73 5.02 -2.06
N HIS A 311 -2.97 5.57 -1.20
CA HIS A 311 -2.17 4.91 -0.16
C HIS A 311 -2.93 4.76 1.18
N ARG A 312 -4.20 4.31 1.12
CA ARG A 312 -5.12 4.22 2.27
C ARG A 312 -6.17 3.12 2.08
N PHE A 313 -6.91 2.83 3.16
CA PHE A 313 -7.99 1.85 3.17
C PHE A 313 -9.32 2.48 3.59
N ILE A 314 -10.41 1.92 3.06
CA ILE A 314 -11.74 2.05 3.66
C ILE A 314 -11.82 1.10 4.88
N PRO A 315 -12.74 1.35 5.83
CA PRO A 315 -12.90 0.52 7.02
C PRO A 315 -13.10 -0.97 6.72
N GLU A 316 -13.89 -1.30 5.71
CA GLU A 316 -14.24 -2.66 5.29
C GLU A 316 -13.03 -3.44 4.74
N VAL A 317 -12.02 -2.74 4.23
CA VAL A 317 -10.74 -3.31 3.83
C VAL A 317 -9.80 -3.42 5.03
N ALA A 318 -9.72 -2.38 5.86
CA ALA A 318 -8.82 -2.36 7.01
C ALA A 318 -9.08 -3.51 8.00
N VAL A 319 -10.35 -3.86 8.22
CA VAL A 319 -10.77 -4.92 9.16
C VAL A 319 -10.34 -6.33 8.73
N THR A 320 -10.08 -6.56 7.45
CA THR A 320 -9.66 -7.88 6.96
C THR A 320 -8.36 -8.35 7.58
N ARG A 321 -7.43 -7.42 7.87
CA ARG A 321 -6.12 -7.71 8.43
C ARG A 321 -6.19 -8.38 9.82
N PRO A 322 -6.79 -7.78 10.86
CA PRO A 322 -6.87 -8.41 12.16
C PRO A 322 -7.71 -9.70 12.15
N LEU A 323 -8.75 -9.79 11.33
CA LEU A 323 -9.56 -11.00 11.20
C LEU A 323 -8.77 -12.14 10.53
N TRP A 324 -7.93 -11.86 9.53
CA TRP A 324 -7.02 -12.80 8.90
C TRP A 324 -6.02 -13.39 9.90
N LEU A 325 -5.40 -12.53 10.71
CA LEU A 325 -4.49 -12.94 11.77
C LEU A 325 -5.22 -13.76 12.84
N ASP A 326 -6.41 -13.35 13.26
CA ASP A 326 -7.21 -14.08 14.25
C ASP A 326 -7.58 -15.49 13.76
N HIS A 327 -7.92 -15.63 12.47
CA HIS A 327 -8.23 -16.94 11.89
C HIS A 327 -7.04 -17.90 12.00
N TYR A 328 -5.86 -17.49 11.50
CA TYR A 328 -4.71 -18.39 11.40
C TYR A 328 -3.94 -18.57 12.71
N LEU A 329 -3.95 -17.59 13.60
CA LEU A 329 -3.15 -17.62 14.82
C LEU A 329 -3.96 -18.00 16.07
N LYS A 330 -5.29 -17.80 16.05
CA LYS A 330 -6.16 -18.07 17.20
C LYS A 330 -7.30 -19.05 16.91
N GLY A 331 -7.42 -19.54 15.67
CA GLY A 331 -8.54 -20.38 15.26
C GLY A 331 -9.88 -19.65 15.21
N GLY A 332 -9.84 -18.35 14.93
CA GLY A 332 -11.04 -17.55 14.68
C GLY A 332 -11.81 -17.98 13.43
N PRO A 333 -12.99 -17.42 13.18
CA PRO A 333 -13.79 -17.76 11.99
C PRO A 333 -12.99 -17.60 10.71
N ALA A 334 -13.16 -18.55 9.77
CA ALA A 334 -12.56 -18.42 8.44
C ALA A 334 -13.20 -17.25 7.69
N LEU A 335 -12.37 -16.47 7.00
CA LEU A 335 -12.86 -15.45 6.10
C LEU A 335 -13.40 -16.11 4.82
N PRO A 336 -14.35 -15.46 4.13
CA PRO A 336 -14.82 -15.94 2.82
C PRO A 336 -13.67 -16.16 1.83
N GLU A 337 -13.89 -17.05 0.85
CA GLU A 337 -12.92 -17.27 -0.23
C GLU A 337 -12.83 -16.06 -1.15
N THR A 338 -11.71 -15.94 -1.87
CA THR A 338 -11.58 -14.95 -2.95
C THR A 338 -12.75 -15.11 -3.93
N PRO A 339 -13.53 -14.06 -4.23
CA PRO A 339 -14.65 -14.16 -5.16
C PRO A 339 -14.16 -14.65 -6.53
N ARG A 340 -14.83 -15.68 -7.07
CA ARG A 340 -14.53 -16.16 -8.41
C ARG A 340 -15.04 -15.16 -9.42
N SER A 341 -14.24 -14.85 -10.43
CA SER A 341 -14.62 -13.91 -11.48
C SER A 341 -14.21 -14.40 -12.84
N GLU A 342 -15.01 -14.07 -13.82
CA GLU A 342 -14.77 -14.36 -15.22
C GLU A 342 -15.37 -13.24 -16.07
N TRP A 343 -14.93 -13.12 -17.31
CA TRP A 343 -15.58 -12.25 -18.28
C TRP A 343 -15.75 -12.93 -19.63
N GLU A 344 -16.75 -12.46 -20.36
CA GLU A 344 -16.97 -12.84 -21.75
C GLU A 344 -16.80 -11.58 -22.60
N LEU A 345 -15.72 -11.52 -23.37
CA LEU A 345 -15.42 -10.38 -24.24
C LEU A 345 -16.25 -10.40 -25.52
N LYS A 346 -16.47 -11.61 -26.09
CA LYS A 346 -17.21 -11.79 -27.35
C LYS A 346 -18.70 -11.97 -27.09
N MET A 347 -19.43 -10.88 -27.19
CA MET A 347 -20.88 -10.84 -27.04
C MET A 347 -21.56 -10.45 -28.36
N GLU A 348 -22.79 -10.88 -28.57
CA GLU A 348 -23.56 -10.62 -29.79
C GLU A 348 -23.77 -9.12 -30.05
N ASP A 349 -23.99 -8.35 -29.00
CA ASP A 349 -24.13 -6.88 -29.06
C ASP A 349 -22.79 -6.14 -29.06
N GLY A 350 -21.67 -6.86 -28.88
CA GLY A 350 -20.31 -6.30 -28.84
C GLY A 350 -19.97 -5.62 -27.51
N VAL A 351 -20.73 -5.84 -26.43
CA VAL A 351 -20.46 -5.27 -25.10
C VAL A 351 -19.95 -6.38 -24.18
N PRO A 352 -18.68 -6.34 -23.70
CA PRO A 352 -18.17 -7.32 -22.76
C PRO A 352 -19.03 -7.45 -21.50
N VAL A 353 -19.13 -8.66 -20.95
CA VAL A 353 -19.82 -8.96 -19.70
C VAL A 353 -18.84 -9.45 -18.66
N PHE A 354 -18.87 -8.90 -17.49
CA PHE A 354 -18.13 -9.38 -16.32
C PHE A 354 -19.07 -10.07 -15.35
N ARG A 355 -18.63 -11.22 -14.84
CA ARG A 355 -19.38 -12.02 -13.86
C ARG A 355 -18.53 -12.26 -12.63
N VAL A 356 -19.13 -12.14 -11.45
CA VAL A 356 -18.51 -12.49 -10.16
C VAL A 356 -19.44 -13.36 -9.34
N THR A 357 -18.88 -14.44 -8.77
CA THR A 357 -19.59 -15.37 -7.89
C THR A 357 -18.93 -15.30 -6.51
N PRO A 358 -19.59 -14.70 -5.51
CA PRO A 358 -19.13 -14.70 -4.12
C PRO A 358 -19.07 -16.09 -3.50
N ASP A 359 -18.32 -16.23 -2.41
CA ASP A 359 -18.47 -17.38 -1.51
C ASP A 359 -19.75 -17.24 -0.69
N LEU A 360 -20.81 -17.92 -1.15
CA LEU A 360 -22.12 -17.92 -0.49
C LEU A 360 -22.21 -18.90 0.69
N GLY A 361 -21.20 -19.76 0.85
CA GLY A 361 -21.18 -20.79 1.90
C GLY A 361 -20.65 -20.30 3.25
N SER A 362 -20.10 -19.08 3.33
CA SER A 362 -19.46 -18.54 4.52
C SER A 362 -20.33 -17.44 5.18
N TRP A 363 -19.96 -16.19 5.00
CA TRP A 363 -20.66 -15.04 5.59
C TRP A 363 -21.67 -14.42 4.62
N PRO A 364 -22.78 -13.83 5.11
CA PRO A 364 -23.78 -13.22 4.24
C PRO A 364 -23.17 -12.12 3.35
N VAL A 365 -23.48 -12.18 2.06
CA VAL A 365 -23.12 -11.12 1.10
C VAL A 365 -24.10 -9.96 1.26
N SER A 366 -23.59 -8.78 1.58
CA SER A 366 -24.37 -7.56 1.72
C SER A 366 -24.44 -6.75 0.43
N ARG A 367 -23.32 -6.70 -0.32
CA ARG A 367 -23.18 -5.92 -1.55
C ARG A 367 -22.11 -6.50 -2.46
N VAL A 368 -22.27 -6.28 -3.76
CA VAL A 368 -21.28 -6.57 -4.80
C VAL A 368 -21.16 -5.38 -5.71
N ASP A 369 -19.94 -4.84 -5.82
CA ASP A 369 -19.61 -3.73 -6.70
C ASP A 369 -18.67 -4.26 -7.81
N ILE A 370 -19.04 -4.08 -9.07
CA ILE A 370 -18.21 -4.47 -10.23
C ILE A 370 -17.60 -3.19 -10.81
N TYR A 371 -16.28 -3.19 -10.91
CA TYR A 371 -15.53 -2.04 -11.40
C TYR A 371 -14.81 -2.35 -12.70
N TYR A 372 -14.74 -1.38 -13.61
CA TYR A 372 -13.94 -1.46 -14.82
C TYR A 372 -13.29 -0.13 -15.18
N SER A 373 -12.22 -0.16 -15.95
CA SER A 373 -11.50 1.02 -16.42
C SER A 373 -10.87 0.78 -17.78
N VAL A 374 -10.61 1.87 -18.50
CA VAL A 374 -9.92 1.88 -19.79
C VAL A 374 -8.58 2.61 -19.74
N ASP A 375 -8.17 3.04 -18.55
CA ASP A 375 -6.96 3.83 -18.38
C ASP A 375 -5.75 2.93 -18.09
N PRO A 376 -4.67 3.03 -18.90
CA PRO A 376 -3.47 2.23 -18.72
C PRO A 376 -2.68 2.55 -17.45
N ASP A 377 -2.71 3.80 -16.92
CA ASP A 377 -1.94 4.14 -15.73
C ASP A 377 -2.66 3.70 -14.44
N PRO A 378 -2.17 2.67 -13.72
CA PRO A 378 -2.85 2.13 -12.55
C PRO A 378 -3.03 3.14 -11.41
N ARG A 379 -2.21 4.20 -11.36
CA ARG A 379 -2.25 5.24 -10.32
C ARG A 379 -3.30 6.31 -10.59
N ALA A 380 -3.55 6.60 -11.87
CA ALA A 380 -4.48 7.63 -12.32
C ALA A 380 -5.86 7.08 -12.73
N ARG A 381 -5.98 5.76 -12.89
CA ARG A 381 -7.15 5.03 -13.38
C ARG A 381 -8.42 5.43 -12.61
N PHE A 382 -9.48 5.82 -13.34
CA PHE A 382 -10.81 5.90 -12.76
C PHE A 382 -11.50 4.54 -12.91
N TRP A 383 -12.05 4.04 -11.81
CA TRP A 383 -12.79 2.78 -11.77
C TRP A 383 -14.29 3.06 -11.88
N ARG A 384 -14.85 2.83 -13.07
CA ARG A 384 -16.29 2.96 -13.32
C ARG A 384 -17.03 1.85 -12.61
N ASP A 385 -18.12 2.20 -11.92
CA ASP A 385 -19.07 1.19 -11.45
C ASP A 385 -19.93 0.70 -12.62
N ALA A 386 -19.98 -0.62 -12.78
CA ALA A 386 -20.72 -1.28 -13.85
C ALA A 386 -22.17 -1.65 -13.49
N GLU A 387 -22.67 -1.22 -12.32
CA GLU A 387 -24.04 -1.50 -11.85
C GLU A 387 -24.42 -3.00 -11.94
N GLY A 388 -23.66 -3.82 -11.23
CA GLY A 388 -23.84 -5.27 -11.21
C GLY A 388 -25.25 -5.71 -10.82
N LYS A 389 -25.82 -6.63 -11.58
CA LYS A 389 -27.15 -7.22 -11.31
C LYS A 389 -27.01 -8.67 -10.90
N LYS A 390 -27.74 -9.06 -9.86
CA LYS A 390 -27.75 -10.44 -9.38
C LYS A 390 -28.43 -11.35 -10.42
N ASN A 391 -27.77 -12.42 -10.77
CA ASN A 391 -28.26 -13.48 -11.66
C ASN A 391 -27.92 -14.85 -11.03
N GLY A 392 -28.89 -15.48 -10.39
CA GLY A 392 -28.68 -16.70 -9.59
C GLY A 392 -27.74 -16.44 -8.41
N ASP A 393 -26.63 -17.18 -8.36
CA ASP A 393 -25.58 -17.07 -7.35
C ASP A 393 -24.47 -16.08 -7.74
N ALA A 394 -24.54 -15.51 -8.93
CA ALA A 394 -23.56 -14.56 -9.46
C ALA A 394 -24.15 -13.15 -9.58
N TRP A 395 -23.25 -12.17 -9.76
CA TRP A 395 -23.57 -10.81 -10.21
C TRP A 395 -22.92 -10.60 -11.57
N GLU A 396 -23.64 -9.96 -12.46
CA GLU A 396 -23.20 -9.70 -13.83
C GLU A 396 -23.36 -8.23 -14.18
N ALA A 397 -22.42 -7.69 -14.94
CA ALA A 397 -22.50 -6.35 -15.49
C ALA A 397 -21.96 -6.28 -16.91
N LYS A 398 -22.58 -5.46 -17.74
CA LYS A 398 -22.04 -5.04 -19.04
C LYS A 398 -20.97 -3.97 -18.83
N LEU A 399 -19.92 -4.03 -19.66
CA LEU A 399 -18.80 -3.10 -19.63
C LEU A 399 -18.75 -2.28 -20.93
N PRO A 400 -19.62 -1.29 -21.11
CA PRO A 400 -19.62 -0.47 -22.32
C PRO A 400 -18.37 0.42 -22.35
N ILE A 401 -17.71 0.52 -23.51
CA ILE A 401 -16.51 1.33 -23.72
C ILE A 401 -16.71 2.31 -24.88
N LEU A 402 -15.98 3.41 -24.83
CA LEU A 402 -15.98 4.45 -25.87
C LEU A 402 -15.06 4.09 -27.03
N ASP A 403 -13.94 3.42 -26.75
CA ASP A 403 -12.87 3.13 -27.69
C ASP A 403 -12.29 1.72 -27.45
N PRO A 404 -12.52 0.77 -28.35
CA PRO A 404 -11.88 -0.54 -28.29
C PRO A 404 -10.37 -0.53 -28.55
N GLY A 405 -9.81 0.60 -28.98
CA GLY A 405 -8.37 0.83 -29.09
C GLY A 405 -7.67 1.10 -27.75
N ALA A 406 -8.43 1.26 -26.66
CA ALA A 406 -7.90 1.35 -25.31
C ALA A 406 -7.93 -0.03 -24.62
N PRO A 407 -7.04 -0.30 -23.63
CA PRO A 407 -7.11 -1.53 -22.83
C PRO A 407 -8.36 -1.54 -21.95
N LEU A 408 -8.79 -2.74 -21.53
CA LEU A 408 -9.89 -2.91 -20.59
C LEU A 408 -9.40 -3.66 -19.34
N PHE A 409 -9.79 -3.15 -18.18
CA PHE A 409 -9.50 -3.72 -16.86
C PHE A 409 -10.81 -3.91 -16.11
N ALA A 410 -10.99 -5.03 -15.39
CA ALA A 410 -12.17 -5.24 -14.57
C ALA A 410 -11.86 -6.09 -13.33
N PHE A 411 -12.53 -5.79 -12.22
CA PHE A 411 -12.55 -6.59 -11.00
C PHE A 411 -13.85 -6.32 -10.24
N ALA A 412 -14.08 -7.06 -9.15
CA ALA A 412 -15.21 -6.83 -8.27
C ALA A 412 -14.79 -6.81 -6.80
N ASN A 413 -15.47 -6.01 -6.01
CA ASN A 413 -15.47 -6.06 -4.56
C ASN A 413 -16.75 -6.73 -4.06
N VAL A 414 -16.60 -7.71 -3.18
CA VAL A 414 -17.69 -8.39 -2.49
C VAL A 414 -17.63 -8.02 -1.02
N TYR A 415 -18.72 -7.48 -0.52
CA TYR A 415 -18.87 -7.09 0.87
C TYR A 415 -19.68 -8.15 1.62
N HIS A 416 -19.12 -8.60 2.75
CA HIS A 416 -19.74 -9.60 3.60
C HIS A 416 -20.05 -9.00 4.96
N THR A 417 -21.26 -9.28 5.46
CA THR A 417 -21.64 -8.89 6.82
C THR A 417 -20.81 -9.65 7.85
N LEU A 418 -20.17 -8.93 8.75
CA LEU A 418 -19.38 -9.52 9.83
C LEU A 418 -20.27 -10.28 10.82
N PRO A 419 -19.85 -11.46 11.32
CA PRO A 419 -20.55 -12.15 12.39
C PRO A 419 -20.70 -11.31 13.67
N LYS A 420 -19.76 -10.41 13.90
CA LYS A 420 -19.73 -9.43 14.99
C LYS A 420 -19.10 -8.14 14.49
N ALA A 421 -19.68 -7.02 14.90
CA ALA A 421 -19.07 -5.72 14.60
C ALA A 421 -17.69 -5.58 15.22
N GLU A 422 -16.77 -4.98 14.49
CA GLU A 422 -15.36 -4.74 14.88
C GLU A 422 -15.09 -3.26 15.09
N THR A 423 -14.15 -2.96 15.98
CA THR A 423 -13.67 -1.60 16.22
C THR A 423 -12.15 -1.57 16.01
N LEU A 424 -11.68 -0.64 15.21
CA LEU A 424 -10.26 -0.36 14.99
C LEU A 424 -9.98 1.09 15.36
N PRO A 425 -8.75 1.42 15.80
CA PRO A 425 -8.39 2.80 16.15
C PRO A 425 -8.73 3.79 15.03
N HIS A 426 -9.32 4.92 15.40
CA HIS A 426 -9.68 6.02 14.49
C HIS A 426 -10.67 5.67 13.36
N LEU A 427 -11.29 4.49 13.40
CA LEU A 427 -12.32 4.11 12.44
C LEU A 427 -13.69 4.00 13.14
N PRO A 428 -14.79 4.21 12.39
CA PRO A 428 -16.13 3.93 12.91
C PRO A 428 -16.30 2.44 13.22
N GLU A 429 -17.36 2.07 13.89
CA GLU A 429 -17.76 0.68 14.05
C GLU A 429 -17.93 0.01 12.68
N ILE A 430 -17.27 -1.12 12.45
CA ILE A 430 -17.22 -1.81 11.18
C ILE A 430 -18.12 -3.03 11.25
N ARG A 431 -19.05 -3.15 10.30
CA ARG A 431 -20.04 -4.23 10.23
C ARG A 431 -19.92 -5.09 8.98
N GLU A 432 -19.02 -4.73 8.07
CA GLU A 432 -18.77 -5.43 6.82
C GLU A 432 -17.27 -5.59 6.60
N LEU A 433 -16.88 -6.64 5.89
CA LEU A 433 -15.56 -6.75 5.31
C LEU A 433 -15.66 -6.76 3.78
N CYS A 434 -14.61 -6.30 3.10
CA CYS A 434 -14.50 -6.30 1.65
C CYS A 434 -13.41 -7.28 1.19
N LEU A 435 -13.74 -8.17 0.25
CA LEU A 435 -12.78 -8.98 -0.48
C LEU A 435 -12.90 -8.69 -1.98
N SER A 436 -11.75 -8.60 -2.64
CA SER A 436 -11.67 -8.34 -4.08
C SER A 436 -11.48 -9.62 -4.88
N SER A 437 -12.12 -9.70 -6.04
CA SER A 437 -11.87 -10.74 -7.04
C SER A 437 -10.50 -10.57 -7.70
N MET A 438 -10.14 -11.49 -8.58
CA MET A 438 -8.98 -11.29 -9.46
C MET A 438 -9.20 -10.10 -10.40
N LEU A 439 -8.10 -9.42 -10.75
CA LEU A 439 -8.08 -8.40 -11.79
C LEU A 439 -8.01 -9.10 -13.17
N HIS A 440 -8.93 -8.76 -14.05
CA HIS A 440 -8.94 -9.15 -15.45
C HIS A 440 -8.46 -8.01 -16.33
N THR A 441 -7.68 -8.34 -17.34
CA THR A 441 -7.09 -7.35 -18.27
C THR A 441 -7.24 -7.84 -19.72
N ALA A 442 -7.64 -6.96 -20.62
CA ALA A 442 -7.67 -7.24 -22.05
C ALA A 442 -6.94 -6.14 -22.85
N THR A 443 -6.09 -6.58 -23.75
CA THR A 443 -5.40 -5.71 -24.71
C THR A 443 -6.36 -5.23 -25.80
N PRO A 444 -6.06 -4.11 -26.48
CA PRO A 444 -6.82 -3.71 -27.67
C PRO A 444 -6.90 -4.80 -28.75
N ALA A 445 -5.86 -5.62 -28.90
CA ALA A 445 -5.85 -6.73 -29.86
C ALA A 445 -6.85 -7.82 -29.47
N GLU A 446 -6.96 -8.16 -28.18
CA GLU A 446 -7.95 -9.12 -27.67
C GLU A 446 -9.38 -8.58 -27.80
N LEU A 447 -9.59 -7.29 -27.52
CA LEU A 447 -10.89 -6.64 -27.72
C LEU A 447 -11.31 -6.65 -29.20
N ALA A 448 -10.38 -6.36 -30.11
CA ALA A 448 -10.64 -6.42 -31.54
C ALA A 448 -10.94 -7.86 -32.01
N ALA A 449 -10.18 -8.86 -31.53
CA ALA A 449 -10.42 -10.26 -31.84
C ALA A 449 -11.77 -10.76 -31.32
N ALA A 450 -12.25 -10.21 -30.21
CA ALA A 450 -13.56 -10.49 -29.65
C ALA A 450 -14.70 -9.68 -30.28
N GLU A 451 -14.41 -8.83 -31.28
CA GLU A 451 -15.39 -7.98 -31.97
C GLU A 451 -16.09 -6.98 -31.03
N VAL A 452 -15.38 -6.52 -29.98
CA VAL A 452 -15.90 -5.51 -29.04
C VAL A 452 -16.13 -4.19 -29.75
N LYS A 453 -17.25 -3.53 -29.46
CA LYS A 453 -17.69 -2.30 -30.13
C LYS A 453 -17.61 -1.10 -29.18
N ALA A 454 -17.47 0.09 -29.77
CA ALA A 454 -17.71 1.35 -29.08
C ALA A 454 -19.24 1.50 -28.83
N THR A 455 -19.67 1.23 -27.61
CA THR A 455 -21.09 1.19 -27.23
C THR A 455 -21.45 2.21 -26.15
N ASP A 456 -20.45 2.91 -25.63
CA ASP A 456 -20.62 4.04 -24.69
C ASP A 456 -20.60 5.39 -25.42
N SER A 457 -20.92 6.46 -24.74
CA SER A 457 -20.87 7.83 -25.26
C SER A 457 -20.39 8.79 -24.17
N PRO A 458 -19.75 9.91 -24.56
CA PRO A 458 -19.38 10.97 -23.64
C PRO A 458 -20.58 11.47 -22.85
N ALA A 459 -20.37 11.81 -21.58
CA ALA A 459 -21.38 12.34 -20.68
C ALA A 459 -20.94 13.71 -20.14
N THR A 460 -21.88 14.65 -20.11
CA THR A 460 -21.65 15.96 -19.48
C THR A 460 -21.90 15.95 -17.98
N LEU A 461 -22.81 15.09 -17.50
CA LEU A 461 -23.07 14.93 -16.07
C LEU A 461 -21.92 14.16 -15.42
N ILE A 462 -21.12 14.85 -14.58
CA ILE A 462 -20.04 14.24 -13.83
C ILE A 462 -20.61 13.47 -12.63
N ASP A 463 -21.47 14.13 -11.84
CA ASP A 463 -22.12 13.51 -10.68
C ASP A 463 -23.41 14.23 -10.32
N ASP A 464 -24.45 13.48 -9.93
CA ASP A 464 -25.71 13.98 -9.35
C ASP A 464 -25.88 13.59 -7.87
N PHE A 465 -24.88 12.91 -7.30
CA PHE A 465 -24.84 12.44 -5.92
C PHE A 465 -26.03 11.56 -5.50
N THR A 466 -26.83 11.04 -6.44
CA THR A 466 -27.91 10.08 -6.14
C THR A 466 -27.38 8.79 -5.53
N ARG A 467 -26.12 8.45 -5.80
CA ARG A 467 -25.37 7.34 -5.21
C ARG A 467 -24.41 7.80 -4.10
N GLY A 468 -24.63 8.98 -3.54
CA GLY A 468 -23.74 9.59 -2.57
C GLY A 468 -22.34 9.86 -3.16
N TRP A 469 -21.32 9.56 -2.41
CA TRP A 469 -19.92 9.81 -2.80
C TRP A 469 -19.22 8.57 -3.41
N HIS A 470 -19.94 7.73 -4.10
CA HIS A 470 -19.44 6.44 -4.59
C HIS A 470 -18.20 6.57 -5.50
N ASP A 471 -18.18 7.56 -6.39
CA ASP A 471 -17.10 7.84 -7.35
C ASP A 471 -16.01 8.78 -6.80
N TRP A 472 -16.03 9.02 -5.49
CA TRP A 472 -15.16 9.97 -4.82
C TRP A 472 -14.39 9.31 -3.68
N TYR A 473 -13.17 9.70 -3.46
CA TYR A 473 -12.49 9.42 -2.20
C TYR A 473 -12.51 10.65 -1.30
N ARG A 474 -12.82 10.42 -0.03
CA ARG A 474 -13.01 11.48 0.95
C ARG A 474 -11.93 11.43 2.01
N LEU A 475 -11.25 12.55 2.22
CA LEU A 475 -10.27 12.72 3.27
C LEU A 475 -10.85 13.65 4.34
N ASN A 476 -10.68 13.25 5.60
CA ASN A 476 -11.16 14.01 6.76
C ASN A 476 -12.65 14.39 6.67
N ALA A 477 -13.50 13.52 6.15
CA ALA A 477 -14.91 13.80 5.89
C ALA A 477 -15.69 14.24 7.13
N GLU A 478 -15.27 13.80 8.32
CA GLU A 478 -15.90 14.15 9.59
C GLU A 478 -15.33 15.44 10.22
N ASN A 479 -14.31 16.04 9.59
CA ASN A 479 -13.65 17.22 10.12
C ASN A 479 -13.92 18.46 9.26
N LYS A 480 -14.83 19.31 9.71
CA LYS A 480 -15.28 20.52 9.00
C LYS A 480 -14.14 21.49 8.64
N GLN A 481 -13.00 21.43 9.32
CA GLN A 481 -11.88 22.34 9.08
C GLN A 481 -10.90 21.82 8.01
N PHE A 482 -10.96 20.49 7.69
CA PHE A 482 -9.93 19.83 6.90
C PHE A 482 -10.51 18.87 5.84
N TRP A 483 -11.82 18.86 5.59
CA TRP A 483 -12.43 17.98 4.62
C TRP A 483 -11.91 18.25 3.20
N GLN A 484 -11.71 17.17 2.46
CA GLN A 484 -11.30 17.18 1.05
C GLN A 484 -11.95 15.99 0.34
N PHE A 485 -12.63 16.24 -0.75
CA PHE A 485 -13.28 15.25 -1.59
C PHE A 485 -12.70 15.31 -2.99
N TRP A 486 -12.31 14.16 -3.53
CA TRP A 486 -11.59 14.07 -4.78
C TRP A 486 -12.18 13.02 -5.70
N THR A 487 -12.19 13.30 -7.00
CA THR A 487 -12.52 12.31 -8.02
C THR A 487 -11.51 12.31 -9.16
N ARG A 488 -11.24 11.10 -9.67
CA ARG A 488 -10.50 10.89 -10.92
C ARG A 488 -11.44 10.77 -12.12
N LYS A 489 -12.75 10.92 -11.95
CA LYS A 489 -13.76 10.73 -12.99
C LYS A 489 -13.48 11.60 -14.22
N VAL A 490 -12.93 12.80 -14.03
CA VAL A 490 -12.58 13.74 -15.10
C VAL A 490 -11.40 13.28 -15.99
N THR A 491 -10.59 12.30 -15.56
CA THR A 491 -9.55 11.71 -16.43
C THR A 491 -10.12 10.72 -17.44
N ASP A 492 -11.27 10.12 -17.09
CA ASP A 492 -11.91 9.11 -17.92
C ASP A 492 -12.51 9.74 -19.18
N PRO A 493 -12.28 9.16 -20.39
CA PRO A 493 -12.79 9.70 -21.65
C PRO A 493 -14.29 9.99 -21.65
N LYS A 494 -15.08 9.26 -20.86
CA LYS A 494 -16.52 9.46 -20.76
C LYS A 494 -16.89 10.80 -20.13
N TRP A 495 -16.15 11.24 -19.09
CA TRP A 495 -16.46 12.45 -18.33
C TRP A 495 -15.39 13.54 -18.48
N ARG A 496 -14.50 13.39 -19.45
CA ARG A 496 -13.51 14.42 -19.76
C ARG A 496 -14.19 15.70 -20.20
N GLY A 497 -13.72 16.84 -19.70
CA GLY A 497 -14.28 18.13 -20.04
C GLY A 497 -14.18 18.45 -21.54
N PRO A 498 -15.28 18.70 -22.23
CA PRO A 498 -15.25 19.14 -23.62
C PRO A 498 -14.53 20.49 -23.78
N GLU A 499 -13.91 20.68 -24.94
CA GLU A 499 -13.30 21.98 -25.28
C GLU A 499 -14.33 23.12 -25.19
N GLY A 500 -13.95 24.24 -24.59
CA GLY A 500 -14.81 25.41 -24.40
C GLY A 500 -15.95 25.22 -23.40
N SER A 501 -16.07 24.05 -22.73
CA SER A 501 -17.10 23.85 -21.71
C SER A 501 -16.77 24.60 -20.42
N ARG A 502 -17.80 24.81 -19.61
CA ARG A 502 -17.74 25.37 -18.26
C ARG A 502 -18.08 24.31 -17.22
N LEU A 503 -17.40 24.34 -16.08
CA LEU A 503 -17.74 23.49 -14.93
C LEU A 503 -18.88 24.13 -14.15
N ALA A 504 -20.01 23.46 -14.02
CA ALA A 504 -21.13 23.88 -13.20
C ALA A 504 -21.27 23.00 -11.97
N ILE A 505 -21.35 23.61 -10.78
CA ILE A 505 -21.49 22.92 -9.49
C ILE A 505 -22.71 23.48 -8.77
N THR A 506 -23.71 22.65 -8.53
CA THR A 506 -24.91 22.99 -7.75
C THR A 506 -24.78 22.43 -6.35
N LEU A 507 -24.92 23.31 -5.36
CA LEU A 507 -24.76 22.97 -3.95
C LEU A 507 -25.66 23.81 -3.05
N THR A 508 -25.86 23.34 -1.82
CA THR A 508 -26.49 24.10 -0.71
C THR A 508 -25.48 24.22 0.42
N MET A 509 -25.38 25.37 1.05
CA MET A 509 -24.45 25.64 2.16
C MET A 509 -25.16 26.45 3.23
N SER A 510 -25.14 25.99 4.49
CA SER A 510 -25.86 26.63 5.60
C SER A 510 -25.31 28.00 6.00
N GLU A 511 -23.99 28.17 5.89
CA GLU A 511 -23.27 29.39 6.29
C GLU A 511 -22.39 29.90 5.14
N THR A 512 -22.16 31.20 5.09
CA THR A 512 -21.24 31.79 4.09
C THR A 512 -19.80 31.34 4.35
N ASN A 513 -19.17 30.72 3.35
CA ASN A 513 -17.79 30.23 3.38
C ASN A 513 -17.10 30.43 2.01
N THR A 514 -15.79 30.29 2.02
CA THR A 514 -15.01 30.16 0.79
C THR A 514 -14.82 28.69 0.45
N LEU A 515 -15.44 28.23 -0.63
CA LEU A 515 -15.20 26.90 -1.20
C LEU A 515 -13.91 26.93 -2.04
N THR A 516 -13.02 25.99 -1.83
CA THR A 516 -11.83 25.81 -2.64
C THR A 516 -12.01 24.64 -3.59
N LEU A 517 -11.81 24.89 -4.88
CA LEU A 517 -11.84 23.89 -5.94
C LEU A 517 -10.43 23.72 -6.48
N ILE A 518 -10.09 22.48 -6.82
CA ILE A 518 -8.75 22.13 -7.28
C ILE A 518 -8.87 21.30 -8.55
N ALA A 519 -8.11 21.67 -9.57
CA ALA A 519 -7.92 20.89 -10.77
C ALA A 519 -6.45 20.48 -10.88
N ILE A 520 -6.17 19.20 -11.13
CA ILE A 520 -4.80 18.69 -11.22
C ILE A 520 -4.58 18.06 -12.58
N GLU A 521 -3.50 18.50 -13.26
CA GLU A 521 -2.97 17.89 -14.46
C GLU A 521 -1.74 17.05 -14.14
N ASN A 522 -1.57 15.94 -14.85
CA ASN A 522 -0.39 15.07 -14.80
C ASN A 522 -0.02 14.60 -13.38
N GLU A 523 -1.00 14.27 -12.54
CA GLU A 523 -0.75 13.84 -11.14
C GLU A 523 0.29 12.71 -11.08
N TRP A 524 0.16 11.71 -11.97
CA TRP A 524 1.06 10.56 -12.05
C TRP A 524 1.66 10.37 -13.46
N ARG A 525 1.26 11.18 -14.43
CA ARG A 525 1.56 11.01 -15.84
C ARG A 525 2.71 11.90 -16.28
N SER A 526 3.88 11.78 -15.65
CA SER A 526 5.07 12.61 -15.96
C SER A 526 5.48 12.58 -17.44
N TYR A 527 5.09 11.53 -18.17
CA TYR A 527 5.31 11.46 -19.62
C TYR A 527 4.46 12.45 -20.43
N ARG A 528 3.39 13.03 -19.87
CA ARG A 528 2.60 14.11 -20.49
C ARG A 528 3.11 15.51 -20.14
N GLY A 529 3.90 15.63 -19.08
CA GLY A 529 4.41 16.89 -18.57
C GLY A 529 4.60 16.91 -17.05
N LYS A 530 5.00 18.06 -16.52
CA LYS A 530 5.09 18.27 -15.08
C LYS A 530 3.69 18.29 -14.46
N LYS A 531 3.53 17.74 -13.28
CA LYS A 531 2.32 17.91 -12.47
C LYS A 531 2.05 19.40 -12.27
N ALA A 532 0.82 19.81 -12.52
CA ALA A 532 0.35 21.16 -12.27
C ALA A 532 -0.92 21.14 -11.42
N VAL A 533 -0.99 22.01 -10.44
CA VAL A 533 -2.13 22.17 -9.54
C VAL A 533 -2.73 23.54 -9.73
N TYR A 534 -4.00 23.59 -10.07
CA TYR A 534 -4.74 24.82 -10.29
C TYR A 534 -5.81 24.97 -9.23
N VAL A 535 -5.94 26.15 -8.67
CA VAL A 535 -6.84 26.46 -7.54
C VAL A 535 -7.81 27.57 -7.90
N CYS A 536 -9.09 27.33 -7.63
CA CYS A 536 -10.15 28.31 -7.74
C CYS A 536 -10.82 28.47 -6.36
N ARG A 537 -10.95 29.70 -5.85
CA ARG A 537 -11.63 30.02 -4.60
C ARG A 537 -12.86 30.85 -4.90
N ARG A 538 -14.02 30.43 -4.36
CA ARG A 538 -15.30 31.11 -4.51
C ARG A 538 -15.99 31.27 -3.18
N GLU A 539 -16.35 32.49 -2.85
CA GLU A 539 -17.27 32.73 -1.74
C GLU A 539 -18.68 32.28 -2.12
N ILE A 540 -19.28 31.48 -1.29
CA ILE A 540 -20.63 30.95 -1.42
C ILE A 540 -21.46 31.53 -0.28
N THR A 541 -22.56 32.17 -0.61
CA THR A 541 -23.48 32.72 0.40
C THR A 541 -24.24 31.58 1.09
N GLY A 542 -24.32 31.64 2.42
CA GLY A 542 -25.13 30.68 3.19
C GLY A 542 -26.62 30.86 2.92
N GLY A 543 -27.36 29.75 2.94
CA GLY A 543 -28.81 29.74 2.72
C GLY A 543 -29.37 28.33 2.49
N SER A 544 -30.69 28.19 2.51
CA SER A 544 -31.37 26.91 2.27
C SER A 544 -31.57 26.59 0.79
N GLU A 545 -31.46 27.58 -0.08
CA GLU A 545 -31.71 27.42 -1.51
C GLU A 545 -30.45 26.95 -2.25
N PRO A 546 -30.58 26.03 -3.20
CA PRO A 546 -29.46 25.61 -4.03
C PRO A 546 -28.88 26.74 -4.86
N GLN A 547 -27.55 26.81 -4.94
CA GLN A 547 -26.83 27.75 -5.74
C GLN A 547 -25.98 27.00 -6.78
N THR A 548 -25.85 27.56 -7.98
CA THR A 548 -25.00 26.99 -9.03
C THR A 548 -23.83 27.92 -9.34
N LEU A 549 -22.62 27.45 -9.06
CA LEU A 549 -21.40 28.06 -9.58
C LEU A 549 -21.22 27.64 -11.02
N VAL A 550 -20.84 28.56 -11.88
CA VAL A 550 -20.42 28.27 -13.26
C VAL A 550 -19.02 28.85 -13.44
N LEU A 551 -18.06 28.00 -13.76
CA LEU A 551 -16.65 28.29 -13.76
C LEU A 551 -16.03 28.03 -15.13
N GLU A 552 -15.22 28.97 -15.59
CA GLU A 552 -14.35 28.82 -16.74
C GLU A 552 -13.04 28.09 -16.33
N ALA A 553 -12.35 27.48 -17.27
CA ALA A 553 -11.03 26.93 -16.99
C ALA A 553 -10.07 28.04 -16.48
N SER A 554 -10.15 29.23 -17.04
CA SER A 554 -9.35 30.40 -16.64
C SER A 554 -9.61 30.92 -15.22
N ASP A 555 -10.68 30.47 -14.54
CA ASP A 555 -10.92 30.78 -13.13
C ASP A 555 -9.98 30.01 -12.18
N PHE A 556 -9.33 28.98 -12.68
CA PHE A 556 -8.39 28.14 -11.95
C PHE A 556 -6.97 28.60 -12.24
N LEU A 557 -6.29 29.08 -11.21
CA LEU A 557 -4.93 29.60 -11.32
C LEU A 557 -3.92 28.58 -10.80
N ASN A 558 -2.83 28.41 -11.53
CA ASN A 558 -1.74 27.53 -11.14
C ASN A 558 -1.14 27.99 -9.79
N ALA A 559 -0.94 27.07 -8.88
CA ALA A 559 -0.48 27.33 -7.52
C ALA A 559 1.00 27.80 -7.46
N GLU A 560 1.82 27.59 -8.52
CA GLU A 560 3.22 27.98 -8.54
C GLU A 560 3.44 29.36 -9.22
N ASP A 561 2.74 29.63 -10.33
CA ASP A 561 3.00 30.79 -11.20
C ASP A 561 1.77 31.64 -11.54
N GLU A 562 0.62 31.30 -10.96
CA GLU A 562 -0.67 31.98 -11.17
C GLU A 562 -1.18 32.01 -12.63
N MET A 563 -0.59 31.20 -13.52
CA MET A 563 -1.07 31.07 -14.90
C MET A 563 -2.44 30.34 -14.90
N PRO A 564 -3.41 30.79 -15.70
CA PRO A 564 -4.72 30.17 -15.76
C PRO A 564 -4.66 28.78 -16.40
N LEU A 565 -5.53 27.86 -15.95
CA LEU A 565 -5.76 26.59 -16.62
C LEU A 565 -6.26 26.86 -18.05
N LYS A 566 -5.64 26.20 -19.02
CA LYS A 566 -5.92 26.43 -20.44
C LYS A 566 -7.27 25.82 -20.86
N ASP A 567 -7.49 24.56 -20.50
CA ASP A 567 -8.69 23.78 -20.80
C ASP A 567 -8.81 22.58 -19.85
N TRP A 568 -9.87 21.81 -19.99
CA TRP A 568 -10.18 20.67 -19.11
C TRP A 568 -9.63 19.32 -19.60
N SER A 569 -8.99 19.27 -20.77
CA SER A 569 -8.71 18.03 -21.48
C SER A 569 -7.62 17.16 -20.83
N GLN A 570 -6.73 17.76 -20.03
CA GLN A 570 -5.60 17.10 -19.40
C GLN A 570 -5.78 16.83 -17.89
N LEU A 571 -6.98 17.07 -17.38
CA LEU A 571 -7.24 16.86 -15.95
C LEU A 571 -7.13 15.38 -15.58
N ASP A 572 -6.42 15.12 -14.49
CA ASP A 572 -6.37 13.83 -13.83
C ASP A 572 -7.27 13.78 -12.58
N GLN A 573 -7.47 14.91 -11.90
CA GLN A 573 -8.30 14.97 -10.71
C GLN A 573 -9.05 16.30 -10.59
N LEU A 574 -10.24 16.20 -9.99
CA LEU A 574 -11.02 17.33 -9.51
C LEU A 574 -11.19 17.20 -8.00
N GLY A 575 -10.93 18.28 -7.26
CA GLY A 575 -11.04 18.33 -5.81
C GLY A 575 -11.97 19.43 -5.32
N LEU A 576 -12.69 19.13 -4.23
CA LEU A 576 -13.52 20.05 -3.48
C LEU A 576 -13.04 20.04 -2.04
N CYS A 577 -12.72 21.20 -1.46
CA CYS A 577 -12.21 21.22 -0.10
C CYS A 577 -12.51 22.51 0.66
N ALA A 578 -12.37 22.42 1.98
CA ALA A 578 -12.48 23.58 2.85
C ALA A 578 -11.34 24.58 2.60
N ARG A 579 -10.13 24.10 2.40
CA ARG A 579 -8.92 24.89 2.16
C ARG A 579 -7.86 24.05 1.47
N TYR A 580 -7.08 24.65 0.61
CA TYR A 580 -5.87 24.10 0.03
C TYR A 580 -4.67 24.99 0.34
N GLU A 581 -3.57 24.38 0.77
CA GLU A 581 -2.30 25.05 1.08
C GLU A 581 -1.26 24.62 0.06
N GLU A 582 -0.86 25.55 -0.81
CA GLU A 582 -0.03 25.29 -1.98
C GLU A 582 1.42 24.93 -1.62
N ASN A 583 1.97 25.58 -0.59
CA ASN A 583 3.40 25.51 -0.25
C ASN A 583 3.66 24.86 1.12
N ARG A 584 2.79 23.95 1.55
CA ARG A 584 2.97 23.29 2.83
C ARG A 584 4.17 22.34 2.81
N GLU A 585 5.13 22.57 3.70
CA GLU A 585 6.26 21.67 3.88
C GLU A 585 5.82 20.30 4.38
N ARG A 586 6.53 19.27 3.93
CA ARG A 586 6.24 17.89 4.36
C ARG A 586 6.38 17.76 5.87
N GLY A 587 5.30 17.37 6.54
CA GLY A 587 5.25 17.18 8.00
C GLY A 587 4.68 18.37 8.79
N GLN A 588 4.45 19.51 8.17
CA GLN A 588 3.69 20.60 8.80
C GLN A 588 2.21 20.21 8.93
N ARG A 589 1.59 20.59 10.04
CA ARG A 589 0.15 20.44 10.21
C ARG A 589 -0.57 21.48 9.35
N PRO A 590 -1.68 21.09 8.67
CA PRO A 590 -2.47 22.07 7.92
C PRO A 590 -3.11 23.07 8.87
N GLU A 591 -3.24 24.31 8.41
CA GLU A 591 -4.00 25.33 9.12
C GLU A 591 -5.51 25.06 8.97
N PRO A 592 -6.33 25.29 10.02
CA PRO A 592 -7.76 25.13 9.91
C PRO A 592 -8.36 26.13 8.92
N ALA A 593 -9.40 25.69 8.20
CA ALA A 593 -10.06 26.50 7.16
C ALA A 593 -10.89 27.65 7.74
N ASN A 594 -11.15 27.67 9.05
CA ASN A 594 -12.15 28.51 9.69
C ASN A 594 -13.56 28.32 9.11
N TRP A 595 -13.84 27.10 8.66
CA TRP A 595 -15.12 26.71 8.05
C TRP A 595 -16.27 26.84 9.06
N LYS A 596 -17.36 27.46 8.64
CA LYS A 596 -18.57 27.69 9.45
C LYS A 596 -19.67 26.72 9.00
N GLY A 597 -20.45 26.22 9.96
CA GLY A 597 -21.56 25.33 9.69
C GLY A 597 -21.16 23.93 9.18
N GLU A 598 -22.03 23.30 8.43
CA GLU A 598 -21.84 21.95 7.90
C GLU A 598 -21.07 21.97 6.58
N ILE A 599 -20.53 20.79 6.20
CA ILE A 599 -19.95 20.59 4.86
C ILE A 599 -21.07 20.76 3.83
N PRO A 600 -20.83 21.38 2.66
CA PRO A 600 -21.86 21.62 1.67
C PRO A 600 -22.58 20.35 1.22
N GLU A 601 -23.88 20.44 1.00
CA GLU A 601 -24.64 19.43 0.28
C GLU A 601 -24.45 19.67 -1.22
N PHE A 602 -23.62 18.86 -1.86
CA PHE A 602 -23.43 18.89 -3.32
C PHE A 602 -24.57 18.11 -3.97
N ARG A 603 -25.16 18.68 -5.02
CA ARG A 603 -26.33 18.13 -5.71
C ARG A 603 -26.05 17.73 -7.14
N GLN A 604 -25.15 18.45 -7.82
CA GLN A 604 -24.81 18.17 -9.21
C GLN A 604 -23.48 18.81 -9.58
N ILE A 605 -22.70 18.08 -10.36
CA ILE A 605 -21.50 18.58 -11.05
C ILE A 605 -21.61 18.17 -12.51
N GLU A 606 -21.50 19.15 -13.43
CA GLU A 606 -21.66 18.90 -14.86
C GLU A 606 -20.79 19.83 -15.72
N TRP A 607 -20.49 19.39 -16.92
CA TRP A 607 -19.98 20.24 -17.99
C TRP A 607 -21.14 20.92 -18.69
N ARG A 608 -21.09 22.23 -18.82
CA ARG A 608 -22.05 23.01 -19.63
C ARG A 608 -21.36 23.49 -20.90
N PRO A 609 -22.00 23.34 -22.07
CA PRO A 609 -21.43 23.88 -23.30
C PRO A 609 -21.24 25.39 -23.16
N ASP A 610 -20.27 25.90 -23.90
CA ASP A 610 -20.11 27.35 -24.07
C ASP A 610 -21.45 27.93 -24.61
N ARG A 611 -21.87 29.06 -24.08
CA ARG A 611 -22.96 29.80 -24.70
C ARG A 611 -22.41 30.38 -25.97
N GLY A 612 -22.40 29.58 -27.07
CA GLY A 612 -22.11 30.12 -28.40
C GLY A 612 -22.94 31.36 -28.62
N ASN A 613 -22.27 32.40 -29.11
CA ASN A 613 -22.87 33.65 -29.53
C ASN A 613 -24.03 33.45 -30.52
#